data_d2ce672d3188d9783cfc5c47a96aec05
#
_entry.id   d2ce672d3188d9783cfc5c47a96aec05
#
_cell.length_a   1.000
_cell.length_b   1.000
_cell.length_c   1.000
_cell.angle_alpha   90.00
_cell.angle_beta   90.00
_cell.angle_gamma   90.00
#
_symmetry.space_group_name_H-M   'P 1'
#
loop_
_entity.id
_entity.type
_entity.pdbx_description
1 polymer ?
#
loop_
_entity_poly.entity_id
_entity_poly.type
_entity_poly.pdbx_seq_one_letter_code
_entity_poly.pdbx_strand_id
1 'polypeptide(L)'
;MNLLLSTIISILTFGAVADNAKTNNAQAINKAIEAAAEKGGGKVVVPAGTFVTGTIYLKSNVMLVLEQGAVLKGSPRLEDYQSLKTTLDLSKYESGEGTVNYNSATDPEWSRSLIFAIGVHNAGICGEGTIDGDNVRNPKG
;
A
#
# COMPACT_ATOMS: atom_id res chain seq x y z
N MET A 1 -9.83 25.52 -9.14
CA MET A 1 -9.25 24.50 -8.26
C MET A 1 -8.54 25.18 -7.11
N ASN A 2 -8.85 24.86 -5.90
CA ASN A 2 -8.25 25.51 -4.74
C ASN A 2 -7.25 24.58 -4.06
N LEU A 3 -5.97 24.73 -4.42
CA LEU A 3 -4.85 23.94 -3.88
C LEU A 3 -4.61 24.20 -2.38
N LEU A 4 -5.13 25.31 -1.84
CA LEU A 4 -5.00 25.67 -0.43
C LEU A 4 -5.86 24.79 0.48
N LEU A 5 -6.84 24.07 -0.07
CA LEU A 5 -7.73 23.18 0.65
C LEU A 5 -7.34 21.71 0.53
N SER A 6 -6.10 21.41 0.11
CA SER A 6 -5.59 20.04 0.09
C SER A 6 -5.66 19.42 1.48
N THR A 7 -6.35 18.33 1.58
CA THR A 7 -6.47 17.56 2.81
C THR A 7 -5.11 17.00 3.22
N ILE A 8 -4.77 17.09 4.49
CA ILE A 8 -3.60 16.43 5.10
C ILE A 8 -4.11 15.61 6.27
N ILE A 9 -3.89 14.30 6.20
CA ILE A 9 -4.35 13.34 7.21
C ILE A 9 -3.16 12.53 7.69
N SER A 10 -2.95 12.47 9.00
CA SER A 10 -1.99 11.53 9.59
C SER A 10 -2.61 10.15 9.77
N ILE A 11 -1.85 9.09 9.52
CA ILE A 11 -2.29 7.72 9.80
C ILE A 11 -2.59 7.50 11.29
N LEU A 12 -1.98 8.28 12.17
CA LEU A 12 -2.23 8.22 13.61
C LEU A 12 -3.67 8.57 13.95
N THR A 13 -4.33 9.44 13.18
CA THR A 13 -5.74 9.80 13.35
C THR A 13 -6.66 8.59 13.26
N PHE A 14 -6.25 7.57 12.51
CA PHE A 14 -7.01 6.32 12.35
C PHE A 14 -6.48 5.16 13.18
N GLY A 15 -5.64 5.45 14.16
CA GLY A 15 -5.17 4.47 15.13
C GLY A 15 -3.92 3.70 14.75
N ALA A 16 -3.13 4.19 13.80
CA ALA A 16 -1.83 3.57 13.51
C ALA A 16 -0.90 3.65 14.73
N VAL A 17 -0.16 2.58 14.96
CA VAL A 17 0.75 2.42 16.11
C VAL A 17 2.16 2.18 15.60
N ALA A 18 3.08 3.08 15.97
CA ALA A 18 4.50 2.96 15.66
C ALA A 18 5.20 1.98 16.61
N ASP A 19 6.31 1.44 16.14
CA ASP A 19 7.29 0.69 16.93
C ASP A 19 6.72 -0.53 17.65
N ASN A 20 5.68 -1.13 17.08
CA ASN A 20 5.05 -2.34 17.58
C ASN A 20 5.01 -3.41 16.47
N ALA A 21 5.90 -4.40 16.58
CA ALA A 21 6.05 -5.46 15.58
C ALA A 21 4.81 -6.39 15.48
N LYS A 22 3.90 -6.35 16.44
CA LYS A 22 2.69 -7.19 16.44
C LYS A 22 1.48 -6.49 15.79
N THR A 23 1.54 -5.17 15.63
CA THR A 23 0.44 -4.39 15.07
C THR A 23 0.52 -4.37 13.56
N ASN A 24 -0.55 -4.81 12.88
CA ASN A 24 -0.72 -4.57 11.46
C ASN A 24 -1.47 -3.25 11.25
N ASN A 25 -0.78 -2.25 10.71
CA ASN A 25 -1.33 -0.91 10.51
C ASN A 25 -2.10 -0.74 9.18
N ALA A 26 -2.27 -1.81 8.40
CA ALA A 26 -2.90 -1.70 7.07
C ALA A 26 -4.30 -1.09 7.13
N GLN A 27 -5.12 -1.48 8.09
CA GLN A 27 -6.46 -0.93 8.24
C GLN A 27 -6.44 0.58 8.53
N ALA A 28 -5.59 1.02 9.44
CA ALA A 28 -5.47 2.45 9.78
C ALA A 28 -4.98 3.27 8.58
N ILE A 29 -3.97 2.78 7.88
CA ILE A 29 -3.40 3.45 6.70
C ILE A 29 -4.41 3.51 5.56
N ASN A 30 -5.09 2.40 5.27
CA ASN A 30 -6.11 2.35 4.21
C ASN A 30 -7.29 3.27 4.53
N LYS A 31 -7.76 3.34 5.77
CA LYS A 31 -8.82 4.29 6.18
C LYS A 31 -8.39 5.74 6.01
N ALA A 32 -7.15 6.07 6.33
CA ALA A 32 -6.63 7.42 6.11
C ALA A 32 -6.60 7.78 4.61
N ILE A 33 -6.16 6.84 3.77
CA ILE A 33 -6.14 7.03 2.31
C ILE A 33 -7.57 7.19 1.76
N GLU A 34 -8.51 6.35 2.19
CA GLU A 34 -9.92 6.43 1.81
C GLU A 34 -10.53 7.77 2.22
N ALA A 35 -10.28 8.22 3.45
CA ALA A 35 -10.76 9.51 3.93
C ALA A 35 -10.23 10.69 3.10
N ALA A 36 -8.96 10.66 2.72
CA ALA A 36 -8.40 11.68 1.82
C ALA A 36 -9.04 11.62 0.43
N ALA A 37 -9.23 10.43 -0.12
CA ALA A 37 -9.88 10.24 -1.42
C ALA A 37 -11.33 10.75 -1.43
N GLU A 38 -12.10 10.48 -0.39
CA GLU A 38 -13.48 10.95 -0.24
C GLU A 38 -13.60 12.48 -0.21
N LYS A 39 -12.55 13.16 0.24
CA LYS A 39 -12.45 14.63 0.22
C LYS A 39 -11.92 15.20 -1.10
N GLY A 40 -11.77 14.37 -2.11
CA GLY A 40 -11.27 14.79 -3.42
C GLY A 40 -9.76 14.66 -3.59
N GLY A 41 -9.07 14.08 -2.63
CA GLY A 41 -7.63 13.88 -2.65
C GLY A 41 -6.88 14.63 -1.54
N GLY A 42 -5.59 14.44 -1.48
CA GLY A 42 -4.73 15.09 -0.51
C GLY A 42 -3.51 14.25 -0.15
N LYS A 43 -2.92 14.59 0.99
CA LYS A 43 -1.75 13.91 1.53
C LYS A 43 -2.12 13.06 2.75
N VAL A 44 -1.63 11.84 2.76
CA VAL A 44 -1.68 10.96 3.93
C VAL A 44 -0.27 10.82 4.47
N VAL A 45 -0.07 11.22 5.70
CA VAL A 45 1.26 11.34 6.31
C VAL A 45 1.55 10.17 7.21
N VAL A 46 2.70 9.54 6.96
CA VAL A 46 3.33 8.57 7.85
C VAL A 46 4.42 9.30 8.62
N PRO A 47 4.25 9.57 9.91
CA PRO A 47 5.25 10.29 10.70
C PRO A 47 6.44 9.40 11.06
N ALA A 48 7.47 9.98 11.69
CA ALA A 48 8.63 9.23 12.18
C ALA A 48 8.21 8.06 13.06
N GLY A 49 8.88 6.94 12.92
CA GLY A 49 8.60 5.67 13.59
C GLY A 49 8.49 4.52 12.60
N THR A 50 8.52 3.30 13.11
CA THR A 50 8.37 2.09 12.29
C THR A 50 6.94 1.58 12.37
N PHE A 51 6.25 1.59 11.23
CA PHE A 51 4.88 1.11 11.10
C PHE A 51 4.87 -0.19 10.32
N VAL A 52 4.64 -1.29 11.02
CA VAL A 52 4.48 -2.60 10.39
C VAL A 52 3.10 -2.67 9.74
N THR A 53 3.03 -3.10 8.49
CA THR A 53 1.79 -3.10 7.72
C THR A 53 1.70 -4.28 6.76
N GLY A 54 0.47 -4.75 6.55
CA GLY A 54 0.09 -5.56 5.40
C GLY A 54 -0.24 -4.67 4.20
N THR A 55 -1.09 -5.15 3.32
CA THR A 55 -1.39 -4.50 2.04
C THR A 55 -2.06 -3.14 2.18
N ILE A 56 -1.51 -2.17 1.48
CA ILE A 56 -2.01 -0.81 1.35
C ILE A 56 -2.53 -0.61 -0.09
N TYR A 57 -3.66 0.08 -0.21
CA TYR A 57 -4.28 0.44 -1.49
C TYR A 57 -4.21 1.95 -1.69
N LEU A 58 -3.44 2.40 -2.67
CA LEU A 58 -3.45 3.80 -3.08
C LEU A 58 -4.74 4.13 -3.82
N LYS A 59 -5.19 5.37 -3.68
CA LYS A 59 -6.38 5.91 -4.34
C LYS A 59 -6.01 7.11 -5.19
N SER A 60 -6.84 7.41 -6.20
CA SER A 60 -6.63 8.57 -7.07
C SER A 60 -6.54 9.87 -6.27
N ASN A 61 -5.64 10.73 -6.68
CA ASN A 61 -5.40 12.05 -6.11
C ASN A 61 -4.89 12.05 -4.66
N VAL A 62 -4.40 10.92 -4.16
CA VAL A 62 -3.83 10.78 -2.83
C VAL A 62 -2.33 10.50 -2.91
N MET A 63 -1.57 11.31 -2.17
CA MET A 63 -0.12 11.13 -2.01
C MET A 63 0.17 10.59 -0.61
N LEU A 64 0.81 9.43 -0.54
CA LEU A 64 1.33 8.89 0.72
C LEU A 64 2.70 9.52 0.98
N VAL A 65 2.82 10.29 2.06
CA VAL A 65 4.02 11.05 2.40
C VAL A 65 4.68 10.39 3.61
N LEU A 66 5.88 9.88 3.42
CA LEU A 66 6.69 9.35 4.50
C LEU A 66 7.63 10.44 5.00
N GLU A 67 7.42 10.90 6.22
CA GLU A 67 8.29 11.91 6.82
C GLU A 67 9.69 11.34 7.11
N GLN A 68 10.64 12.22 7.33
CA GLN A 68 11.98 11.82 7.75
C GLN A 68 11.91 10.97 9.03
N GLY A 69 12.57 9.81 9.01
CA GLY A 69 12.53 8.86 10.12
C GLY A 69 11.32 7.92 10.11
N ALA A 70 10.39 8.08 9.17
CA ALA A 70 9.33 7.11 8.97
C ALA A 70 9.86 5.85 8.27
N VAL A 71 9.47 4.68 8.78
CA VAL A 71 9.70 3.40 8.13
C VAL A 71 8.36 2.70 7.97
N LEU A 72 7.96 2.49 6.74
CA LEU A 72 6.81 1.67 6.40
C LEU A 72 7.33 0.24 6.17
N LYS A 73 7.13 -0.62 7.14
CA LYS A 73 7.71 -1.96 7.15
C LYS A 73 6.69 -3.03 6.81
N GLY A 74 6.99 -3.88 5.85
CA GLY A 74 6.16 -5.03 5.53
C GLY A 74 6.00 -5.98 6.73
N SER A 75 4.80 -6.50 6.93
CA SER A 75 4.53 -7.51 7.96
C SER A 75 5.34 -8.79 7.68
N PRO A 76 5.91 -9.44 8.71
CA PRO A 76 6.54 -10.74 8.53
C PRO A 76 5.53 -11.87 8.30
N ARG A 77 4.23 -11.60 8.45
CA ARG A 77 3.16 -12.59 8.28
C ARG A 77 2.56 -12.50 6.88
N LEU A 78 2.63 -13.58 6.11
CA LEU A 78 2.12 -13.63 4.74
C LEU A 78 0.59 -13.40 4.68
N GLU A 79 -0.14 -13.80 5.68
CA GLU A 79 -1.59 -13.60 5.77
C GLU A 79 -2.02 -12.12 5.88
N ASP A 80 -1.11 -11.23 6.24
CA ASP A 80 -1.39 -9.79 6.27
C ASP A 80 -1.40 -9.17 4.86
N TYR A 81 -0.96 -9.91 3.84
CA TYR A 81 -0.90 -9.44 2.46
C TYR A 81 -2.08 -9.94 1.65
N GLN A 82 -2.66 -9.04 0.86
CA GLN A 82 -3.77 -9.33 -0.03
C GLN A 82 -3.28 -9.69 -1.43
N SER A 83 -3.98 -10.62 -2.07
CA SER A 83 -3.81 -10.90 -3.50
C SER A 83 -4.48 -9.82 -4.34
N LEU A 84 -4.01 -9.66 -5.57
CA LEU A 84 -4.62 -8.76 -6.53
C LEU A 84 -6.08 -9.14 -6.77
N LYS A 85 -6.98 -8.17 -6.60
CA LYS A 85 -8.39 -8.26 -6.97
C LYS A 85 -8.71 -7.10 -7.88
N THR A 86 -8.99 -7.38 -9.13
CA THR A 86 -9.30 -6.35 -10.13
C THR A 86 -10.28 -6.87 -11.15
N THR A 87 -11.07 -5.97 -11.70
CA THR A 87 -11.92 -6.23 -12.88
C THR A 87 -11.25 -5.77 -14.18
N LEU A 88 -10.03 -5.22 -14.10
CA LEU A 88 -9.26 -4.83 -15.27
C LEU A 88 -8.85 -6.06 -16.07
N ASP A 89 -8.84 -5.93 -17.39
CA ASP A 89 -8.29 -6.95 -18.27
C ASP A 89 -6.76 -6.96 -18.18
N LEU A 90 -6.21 -8.01 -17.61
CA LEU A 90 -4.77 -8.20 -17.43
C LEU A 90 -4.17 -9.14 -18.50
N SER A 91 -4.96 -9.62 -19.47
CA SER A 91 -4.53 -10.63 -20.45
C SER A 91 -3.24 -10.23 -21.20
N LYS A 92 -3.05 -8.95 -21.46
CA LYS A 92 -1.83 -8.44 -22.11
C LYS A 92 -0.55 -8.52 -21.28
N TYR A 93 -0.70 -8.80 -19.98
CA TYR A 93 0.44 -8.96 -19.04
C TYR A 93 0.70 -10.42 -18.69
N GLU A 94 -0.15 -11.33 -19.18
CA GLU A 94 0.03 -12.75 -18.99
C GLU A 94 1.00 -13.33 -20.04
N SER A 95 1.63 -14.43 -19.69
CA SER A 95 2.46 -15.17 -20.63
C SER A 95 1.61 -15.79 -21.74
N GLY A 96 2.13 -15.84 -22.97
CA GLY A 96 1.48 -16.50 -24.08
C GLY A 96 1.26 -18.00 -23.83
N GLU A 97 0.43 -18.62 -24.68
CA GLU A 97 0.13 -20.05 -24.61
C GLU A 97 1.40 -20.91 -24.52
N GLY A 98 1.40 -21.86 -23.61
CA GLY A 98 2.48 -22.85 -23.43
C GLY A 98 3.60 -22.44 -22.51
N THR A 99 3.57 -21.23 -21.94
CA THR A 99 4.53 -20.82 -20.90
C THR A 99 3.90 -20.94 -19.53
N VAL A 100 4.52 -21.70 -18.66
CA VAL A 100 4.15 -21.70 -17.24
C VAL A 100 4.79 -20.47 -16.61
N ASN A 101 3.99 -19.45 -16.38
CA ASN A 101 4.43 -18.27 -15.63
C ASN A 101 4.00 -18.39 -14.19
N TYR A 102 4.89 -18.80 -13.34
CA TYR A 102 4.63 -18.94 -11.91
C TYR A 102 4.45 -17.60 -11.19
N ASN A 103 4.71 -16.49 -11.86
CA ASN A 103 4.59 -15.13 -11.31
C ASN A 103 3.47 -14.34 -11.99
N SER A 104 2.39 -15.04 -12.37
CA SER A 104 1.24 -14.41 -13.02
C SER A 104 0.53 -13.45 -12.06
N ALA A 105 0.09 -12.31 -12.57
CA ALA A 105 -0.74 -11.38 -11.83
C ALA A 105 -2.09 -11.98 -11.41
N THR A 106 -2.53 -13.04 -12.09
CA THR A 106 -3.77 -13.74 -11.76
C THR A 106 -3.61 -14.84 -10.72
N ASP A 107 -2.37 -15.24 -10.41
CA ASP A 107 -2.11 -16.25 -9.38
C ASP A 107 -2.31 -15.65 -7.98
N PRO A 108 -3.22 -16.19 -7.15
CA PRO A 108 -3.52 -15.63 -5.83
C PRO A 108 -2.33 -15.60 -4.86
N GLU A 109 -1.37 -16.49 -5.01
CA GLU A 109 -0.19 -16.52 -4.14
C GLU A 109 0.88 -15.52 -4.59
N TRP A 110 1.10 -15.39 -5.90
CA TRP A 110 2.11 -14.50 -6.46
C TRP A 110 1.66 -13.06 -6.64
N SER A 111 0.35 -12.81 -6.66
CA SER A 111 -0.21 -11.48 -6.80
C SER A 111 -0.32 -10.70 -5.49
N ARG A 112 0.22 -11.21 -4.39
CA ARG A 112 0.27 -10.50 -3.12
C ARG A 112 1.27 -9.35 -3.19
N SER A 113 0.87 -8.19 -2.70
CA SER A 113 1.73 -7.00 -2.71
C SER A 113 1.59 -6.22 -1.42
N LEU A 114 2.65 -5.50 -1.06
CA LEU A 114 2.62 -4.55 0.05
C LEU A 114 1.78 -3.33 -0.31
N ILE A 115 1.90 -2.84 -1.55
CA ILE A 115 1.20 -1.65 -2.02
C ILE A 115 0.60 -1.91 -3.40
N PHE A 116 -0.71 -1.68 -3.52
CA PHE A 116 -1.41 -1.69 -4.79
C PHE A 116 -1.82 -0.28 -5.24
N ALA A 117 -1.74 -0.06 -6.54
CA ALA A 117 -2.33 1.10 -7.22
C ALA A 117 -3.04 0.58 -8.47
N ILE A 118 -4.35 0.34 -8.37
CA ILE A 118 -5.13 -0.34 -9.41
C ILE A 118 -6.15 0.63 -9.99
N GLY A 119 -6.01 0.97 -11.28
CA GLY A 119 -6.93 1.86 -11.98
C GLY A 119 -6.98 3.27 -11.38
N VAL A 120 -5.91 3.72 -10.75
CA VAL A 120 -5.83 5.03 -10.10
C VAL A 120 -4.98 6.00 -10.92
N HIS A 121 -5.19 7.30 -10.69
CA HIS A 121 -4.42 8.37 -11.32
C HIS A 121 -4.02 9.42 -10.27
N ASN A 122 -2.93 10.15 -10.54
CA ASN A 122 -2.38 11.16 -9.63
C ASN A 122 -2.16 10.62 -8.20
N ALA A 123 -1.73 9.38 -8.09
CA ALA A 123 -1.39 8.74 -6.85
C ALA A 123 0.13 8.50 -6.78
N GLY A 124 0.68 8.54 -5.61
CA GLY A 124 2.11 8.29 -5.45
C GLY A 124 2.54 8.22 -4.00
N ILE A 125 3.83 8.01 -3.85
CA ILE A 125 4.51 7.95 -2.56
C ILE A 125 5.71 8.90 -2.65
N CYS A 126 5.91 9.70 -1.63
CA CYS A 126 7.03 10.63 -1.56
C CYS A 126 7.50 10.83 -0.12
N GLY A 127 8.51 11.68 0.03
CA GLY A 127 9.08 12.01 1.33
C GLY A 127 10.47 11.41 1.54
N GLU A 128 11.00 11.58 2.74
CA GLU A 128 12.36 11.19 3.13
C GLU A 128 12.42 9.92 3.97
N GLY A 129 11.28 9.24 4.12
CA GLY A 129 11.19 7.97 4.85
C GLY A 129 11.63 6.77 4.02
N THR A 130 11.43 5.60 4.59
CA THR A 130 11.85 4.32 4.02
C THR A 130 10.65 3.39 3.86
N ILE A 131 10.63 2.62 2.77
CA ILE A 131 9.78 1.45 2.61
C ILE A 131 10.67 0.21 2.70
N ASP A 132 10.39 -0.64 3.66
CA ASP A 132 11.12 -1.88 3.91
C ASP A 132 10.18 -3.07 3.71
N GLY A 133 10.45 -3.88 2.70
CA GLY A 133 9.65 -5.06 2.38
C GLY A 133 9.83 -6.25 3.35
N ASP A 134 10.78 -6.15 4.28
CA ASP A 134 11.10 -7.16 5.30
C ASP A 134 11.40 -8.58 4.75
N ASN A 135 11.69 -8.69 3.46
CA ASN A 135 12.08 -9.95 2.81
C ASN A 135 11.14 -11.14 3.14
N VAL A 136 9.83 -10.87 3.14
CA VAL A 136 8.81 -11.90 3.41
C VAL A 136 8.86 -12.96 2.32
N ARG A 137 8.93 -14.22 2.71
CA ARG A 137 9.00 -15.35 1.79
C ARG A 137 7.71 -16.17 1.86
N ASN A 138 7.30 -16.66 0.69
CA ASN A 138 6.28 -17.68 0.64
C ASN A 138 6.92 -19.01 1.12
N PRO A 139 6.47 -19.62 2.21
CA PRO A 139 7.04 -20.88 2.72
C PRO A 139 6.83 -22.05 1.79
N LYS A 140 5.94 -21.92 0.80
CA LYS A 140 5.66 -22.94 -0.21
C LYS A 140 6.42 -22.73 -1.51
N GLY A 141 7.19 -21.66 -1.60
CA GLY A 141 7.97 -21.27 -2.79
C GLY A 141 9.42 -21.66 -2.72
#